data_d6872243eccfaa12555bc796f37bd738
#
_entry.id   d6872243eccfaa12555bc796f37bd738
#
_cell.length_a   1.000
_cell.length_b   1.000
_cell.length_c   1.000
_cell.angle_alpha   90.00
_cell.angle_beta   90.00
_cell.angle_gamma   90.00
#
_symmetry.space_group_name_H-M   'P 1'
#
loop_
_entity.id
_entity.type
_entity.pdbx_description
1 polymer ?
#
loop_
_entity_poly.entity_id
_entity_poly.type
_entity_poly.pdbx_seq_one_letter_code
_entity_poly.pdbx_strand_id
1 'polypeptide(L)'
;LDAMSDEELDGLLEEISVYARVSPENKIRIVRNWQKKGRIVAMTGDGVNDVLALKCADCSVAMASGSEAASNAAQVVLLDSDFSKMPQVVLEGRRVVNNIQRSASLFLVKNIFSILTTIFTLIAANLYPLYPTQLSLLGAFTIGTPAFFLALQPNKNIIRGDFLTNVIIKALPAGITDFIMLA
;
A
#
# COMPACT_ATOMS: atom_id res chain seq x y z
N LEU A 1 22.66 16.26 -20.70
CA LEU A 1 21.43 15.47 -20.80
C LEU A 1 20.55 15.91 -21.98
N ASP A 2 20.54 17.22 -22.32
CA ASP A 2 19.66 17.76 -23.38
C ASP A 2 19.98 17.22 -24.76
N ALA A 3 21.24 16.87 -25.04
CA ALA A 3 21.70 16.34 -26.31
C ALA A 3 21.71 14.80 -26.42
N MET A 4 21.33 14.11 -25.35
CA MET A 4 21.36 12.63 -25.24
C MET A 4 20.03 12.05 -25.64
N SER A 5 20.06 10.90 -26.36
CA SER A 5 18.87 10.09 -26.58
C SER A 5 18.42 9.39 -25.28
N ASP A 6 17.19 8.88 -25.26
CA ASP A 6 16.70 8.14 -24.11
C ASP A 6 17.44 6.80 -23.92
N GLU A 7 17.93 6.20 -25.02
CA GLU A 7 18.72 4.95 -25.00
C GLU A 7 20.12 5.18 -24.40
N GLU A 8 20.76 6.31 -24.74
CA GLU A 8 22.04 6.70 -24.14
C GLU A 8 21.87 7.02 -22.65
N LEU A 9 20.79 7.70 -22.29
CA LEU A 9 20.46 7.99 -20.89
C LEU A 9 20.22 6.69 -20.11
N ASP A 10 19.51 5.73 -20.67
CA ASP A 10 19.26 4.42 -20.05
C ASP A 10 20.54 3.65 -19.73
N GLY A 11 21.55 3.72 -20.60
CA GLY A 11 22.86 3.13 -20.35
C GLY A 11 23.60 3.76 -19.17
N LEU A 12 23.43 5.06 -18.97
CA LEU A 12 24.12 5.82 -17.94
C LEU A 12 23.43 5.80 -16.58
N LEU A 13 22.13 5.52 -16.51
CA LEU A 13 21.36 5.57 -15.26
C LEU A 13 21.89 4.64 -14.17
N GLU A 14 22.48 3.51 -14.54
CA GLU A 14 23.03 2.55 -13.58
C GLU A 14 24.45 2.89 -13.13
N GLU A 15 25.17 3.65 -13.95
CA GLU A 15 26.57 4.03 -13.69
C GLU A 15 26.69 5.36 -12.94
N ILE A 16 25.78 6.32 -13.24
CA ILE A 16 25.85 7.67 -12.72
C ILE A 16 24.83 7.86 -11.60
N SER A 17 25.31 8.14 -10.40
CA SER A 17 24.45 8.40 -9.23
C SER A 17 24.17 9.88 -8.99
N VAL A 18 24.91 10.80 -9.61
CA VAL A 18 24.79 12.24 -9.36
C VAL A 18 24.65 13.01 -10.67
N TYR A 19 23.57 13.75 -10.79
CA TYR A 19 23.26 14.61 -11.92
C TYR A 19 23.18 16.06 -11.43
N ALA A 20 23.97 16.95 -11.99
CA ALA A 20 23.98 18.37 -11.60
C ALA A 20 23.29 19.24 -12.66
N ARG A 21 22.63 20.31 -12.21
CA ARG A 21 21.96 21.31 -13.07
C ARG A 21 20.97 20.69 -14.06
N VAL A 22 20.15 19.77 -13.59
CA VAL A 22 19.15 19.06 -14.38
C VAL A 22 17.95 19.97 -14.63
N SER A 23 17.56 20.14 -15.90
CA SER A 23 16.32 20.85 -16.24
C SER A 23 15.08 20.09 -15.77
N PRO A 24 13.91 20.76 -15.57
CA PRO A 24 12.67 20.08 -15.19
C PRO A 24 12.30 18.93 -16.12
N GLU A 25 12.49 19.12 -17.42
CA GLU A 25 12.22 18.12 -18.46
C GLU A 25 13.11 16.87 -18.29
N ASN A 26 14.39 17.09 -18.04
CA ASN A 26 15.33 15.99 -17.82
C ASN A 26 15.08 15.24 -16.50
N LYS A 27 14.58 15.92 -15.45
CA LYS A 27 14.14 15.23 -14.22
C LYS A 27 13.03 14.23 -14.53
N ILE A 28 12.06 14.63 -15.36
CA ILE A 28 10.97 13.74 -15.79
C ILE A 28 11.52 12.57 -16.62
N ARG A 29 12.48 12.84 -17.54
CA ARG A 29 13.11 11.80 -18.36
C ARG A 29 13.81 10.75 -17.49
N ILE A 30 14.57 11.19 -16.49
CA ILE A 30 15.25 10.29 -15.52
C ILE A 30 14.22 9.42 -14.79
N VAL A 31 13.16 10.02 -14.24
CA VAL A 31 12.10 9.28 -13.54
C VAL A 31 11.47 8.24 -14.46
N ARG A 32 11.05 8.63 -15.67
CA ARG A 32 10.40 7.74 -16.63
C ARG A 32 11.30 6.60 -17.10
N ASN A 33 12.58 6.86 -17.30
CA ASN A 33 13.51 5.83 -17.74
C ASN A 33 13.76 4.79 -16.64
N TRP A 34 13.85 5.20 -15.37
CA TRP A 34 13.85 4.25 -14.25
C TRP A 34 12.57 3.43 -14.16
N GLN A 35 11.41 4.06 -14.39
CA GLN A 35 10.11 3.37 -14.41
C GLN A 35 10.01 2.36 -15.57
N LYS A 36 10.52 2.70 -16.78
CA LYS A 36 10.60 1.77 -17.91
C LYS A 36 11.43 0.52 -17.61
N LYS A 37 12.47 0.66 -16.76
CA LYS A 37 13.26 -0.47 -16.25
C LYS A 37 12.55 -1.28 -15.14
N GLY A 38 11.28 -1.01 -14.87
CA GLY A 38 10.50 -1.70 -13.85
C GLY A 38 10.85 -1.30 -12.41
N ARG A 39 11.54 -0.16 -12.21
CA ARG A 39 11.87 0.37 -10.88
C ARG A 39 10.73 1.24 -10.37
N ILE A 40 10.45 1.15 -9.08
CA ILE A 40 9.56 2.07 -8.36
C ILE A 40 10.40 3.28 -7.95
N VAL A 41 10.03 4.46 -8.43
CA VAL A 41 10.80 5.69 -8.26
C VAL A 41 10.15 6.59 -7.21
N ALA A 42 10.92 6.91 -6.17
CA ALA A 42 10.55 7.96 -5.23
C ALA A 42 11.30 9.25 -5.58
N MET A 43 10.57 10.36 -5.66
CA MET A 43 11.11 11.70 -5.94
C MET A 43 10.90 12.61 -4.73
N THR A 44 11.97 13.30 -4.33
CA THR A 44 11.88 14.38 -3.35
C THR A 44 12.20 15.71 -4.02
N GLY A 45 11.40 16.75 -3.76
CA GLY A 45 11.59 18.08 -4.31
C GLY A 45 10.94 19.15 -3.45
N ASP A 46 11.46 20.37 -3.51
CA ASP A 46 11.01 21.53 -2.75
C ASP A 46 10.62 22.74 -3.62
N GLY A 47 10.99 22.70 -4.90
CA GLY A 47 10.82 23.81 -5.84
C GLY A 47 9.66 23.63 -6.82
N VAL A 48 9.25 24.74 -7.42
CA VAL A 48 8.25 24.77 -8.51
C VAL A 48 8.73 23.94 -9.72
N ASN A 49 10.04 23.91 -9.95
CA ASN A 49 10.67 23.16 -11.05
C ASN A 49 10.60 21.63 -10.86
N ASP A 50 10.24 21.18 -9.67
CA ASP A 50 10.13 19.75 -9.35
C ASP A 50 8.70 19.21 -9.52
N VAL A 51 7.70 20.09 -9.63
CA VAL A 51 6.28 19.74 -9.65
C VAL A 51 5.95 18.66 -10.67
N LEU A 52 6.45 18.78 -11.89
CA LEU A 52 6.16 17.80 -12.94
C LEU A 52 6.85 16.46 -12.69
N ALA A 53 8.07 16.47 -12.17
CA ALA A 53 8.78 15.24 -11.82
C ALA A 53 8.17 14.56 -10.57
N LEU A 54 7.73 15.34 -9.58
CA LEU A 54 6.97 14.83 -8.42
C LEU A 54 5.68 14.14 -8.84
N LYS A 55 4.94 14.71 -9.81
CA LYS A 55 3.72 14.08 -10.35
C LYS A 55 3.98 12.84 -11.19
N CYS A 56 5.16 12.73 -11.81
CA CYS A 56 5.53 11.57 -12.62
C CYS A 56 6.04 10.39 -11.78
N ALA A 57 6.59 10.65 -10.60
CA ALA A 57 7.14 9.62 -9.71
C ALA A 57 6.04 8.74 -9.10
N ASP A 58 6.38 7.49 -8.78
CA ASP A 58 5.46 6.54 -8.13
C ASP A 58 5.20 6.95 -6.68
N CYS A 59 6.19 7.58 -6.02
CA CYS A 59 6.05 8.18 -4.70
C CYS A 59 6.71 9.56 -4.71
N SER A 60 6.00 10.58 -4.24
CA SER A 60 6.52 11.94 -4.20
C SER A 60 6.48 12.54 -2.81
N VAL A 61 7.59 13.18 -2.43
CA VAL A 61 7.79 13.80 -1.13
C VAL A 61 8.18 15.26 -1.31
N ALA A 62 7.48 16.18 -0.65
CA ALA A 62 7.84 17.59 -0.60
C ALA A 62 8.23 18.02 0.82
N MET A 63 8.98 19.10 0.89
CA MET A 63 9.32 19.78 2.14
C MET A 63 8.32 20.91 2.39
N ALA A 64 7.81 21.05 3.61
CA ALA A 64 6.87 22.13 3.95
C ALA A 64 7.49 23.53 3.80
N SER A 65 8.82 23.65 3.95
CA SER A 65 9.55 24.89 3.69
C SER A 65 9.74 25.22 2.20
N GLY A 66 9.38 24.30 1.33
CA GLY A 66 9.46 24.48 -0.12
C GLY A 66 8.31 25.28 -0.70
N SER A 67 8.11 25.22 -2.00
CA SER A 67 7.02 25.89 -2.69
C SER A 67 5.67 25.21 -2.39
N GLU A 68 4.61 26.02 -2.28
CA GLU A 68 3.24 25.53 -2.15
C GLU A 68 2.85 24.61 -3.32
N ALA A 69 3.34 24.94 -4.52
CA ALA A 69 3.11 24.12 -5.71
C ALA A 69 3.71 22.70 -5.58
N ALA A 70 4.92 22.57 -5.02
CA ALA A 70 5.54 21.28 -4.75
C ALA A 70 4.76 20.51 -3.67
N SER A 71 4.36 21.18 -2.59
CA SER A 71 3.56 20.59 -1.52
C SER A 71 2.22 20.06 -2.02
N ASN A 72 1.52 20.81 -2.89
CA ASN A 72 0.25 20.41 -3.47
C ASN A 72 0.38 19.29 -4.53
N ALA A 73 1.57 19.13 -5.11
CA ALA A 73 1.84 18.08 -6.11
C ALA A 73 2.29 16.76 -5.48
N ALA A 74 2.86 16.80 -4.29
CA ALA A 74 3.42 15.65 -3.61
C ALA A 74 2.36 14.82 -2.89
N GLN A 75 2.62 13.50 -2.77
CA GLN A 75 1.78 12.58 -2.01
C GLN A 75 2.05 12.66 -0.51
N VAL A 76 3.27 13.03 -0.13
CA VAL A 76 3.72 13.18 1.26
C VAL A 76 4.38 14.53 1.43
N VAL A 77 4.07 15.24 2.51
CA VAL A 77 4.74 16.49 2.87
C VAL A 77 5.40 16.34 4.23
N LEU A 78 6.71 16.58 4.31
CA LEU A 78 7.47 16.58 5.56
C LEU A 78 7.32 17.95 6.23
N LEU A 79 6.51 18.02 7.28
CA LEU A 79 6.17 19.27 7.97
C LEU A 79 7.39 19.92 8.63
N ASP A 80 8.28 19.13 9.20
CA ASP A 80 9.53 19.62 9.80
C ASP A 80 10.60 19.94 8.74
N SER A 81 10.33 19.69 7.46
CA SER A 81 11.30 19.84 6.35
C SER A 81 12.63 19.11 6.59
N ASP A 82 12.59 18.05 7.37
CA ASP A 82 13.74 17.25 7.76
C ASP A 82 13.67 15.85 7.12
N PHE A 83 14.48 15.62 6.08
CA PHE A 83 14.54 14.35 5.38
C PHE A 83 15.00 13.18 6.27
N SER A 84 15.70 13.45 7.38
CA SER A 84 16.10 12.41 8.34
C SER A 84 14.93 11.68 8.98
N LYS A 85 13.72 12.24 8.89
CA LYS A 85 12.46 11.61 9.34
C LYS A 85 11.92 10.54 8.40
N MET A 86 12.38 10.48 7.15
CA MET A 86 11.90 9.50 6.15
C MET A 86 11.93 8.04 6.62
N PRO A 87 12.97 7.55 7.31
CA PRO A 87 12.93 6.19 7.84
C PRO A 87 11.75 5.93 8.78
N GLN A 88 11.37 6.92 9.59
CA GLN A 88 10.22 6.82 10.49
C GLN A 88 8.89 6.80 9.70
N VAL A 89 8.76 7.62 8.66
CA VAL A 89 7.59 7.64 7.75
C VAL A 89 7.43 6.27 7.09
N VAL A 90 8.51 5.68 6.58
CA VAL A 90 8.48 4.34 5.97
C VAL A 90 8.09 3.26 6.98
N LEU A 91 8.60 3.32 8.22
CA LEU A 91 8.25 2.36 9.27
C LEU A 91 6.78 2.49 9.68
N GLU A 92 6.25 3.71 9.73
CA GLU A 92 4.83 3.95 10.02
C GLU A 92 3.94 3.47 8.87
N GLY A 93 4.31 3.73 7.62
CA GLY A 93 3.63 3.18 6.45
C GLY A 93 3.57 1.65 6.47
N ARG A 94 4.66 0.98 6.82
CA ARG A 94 4.69 -0.48 6.99
C ARG A 94 3.73 -0.94 8.10
N ARG A 95 3.70 -0.24 9.24
CA ARG A 95 2.78 -0.53 10.34
C ARG A 95 1.33 -0.47 9.86
N VAL A 96 0.97 0.61 9.19
CA VAL A 96 -0.40 0.83 8.69
C VAL A 96 -0.80 -0.27 7.70
N VAL A 97 0.00 -0.53 6.68
CA VAL A 97 -0.31 -1.54 5.65
C VAL A 97 -0.40 -2.94 6.26
N ASN A 98 0.52 -3.33 7.13
CA ASN A 98 0.51 -4.63 7.79
C ASN A 98 -0.74 -4.81 8.68
N ASN A 99 -1.16 -3.76 9.39
CA ASN A 99 -2.35 -3.80 10.24
C ASN A 99 -3.63 -3.86 9.41
N ILE A 100 -3.73 -3.08 8.33
CA ILE A 100 -4.85 -3.15 7.39
C ILE A 100 -4.93 -4.55 6.77
N GLN A 101 -3.81 -5.14 6.34
CA GLN A 101 -3.77 -6.48 5.77
C GLN A 101 -4.28 -7.55 6.73
N ARG A 102 -3.91 -7.47 8.01
CA ARG A 102 -4.40 -8.39 9.06
C ARG A 102 -5.90 -8.24 9.28
N SER A 103 -6.37 -7.00 9.45
CA SER A 103 -7.79 -6.71 9.62
C SER A 103 -8.62 -7.16 8.42
N ALA A 104 -8.15 -6.87 7.20
CA ALA A 104 -8.80 -7.31 5.96
C ALA A 104 -8.90 -8.84 5.87
N SER A 105 -7.86 -9.57 6.32
CA SER A 105 -7.91 -11.04 6.37
C SER A 105 -9.00 -11.55 7.31
N LEU A 106 -9.18 -10.95 8.49
CA LEU A 106 -10.24 -11.33 9.43
C LEU A 106 -11.64 -11.08 8.86
N PHE A 107 -11.84 -9.91 8.20
CA PHE A 107 -13.11 -9.63 7.54
C PHE A 107 -13.41 -10.61 6.40
N LEU A 108 -12.37 -10.97 5.63
CA LEU A 108 -12.54 -11.89 4.50
C LEU A 108 -12.87 -13.32 4.96
N VAL A 109 -12.34 -13.80 6.10
CA VAL A 109 -12.70 -15.09 6.72
C VAL A 109 -14.21 -15.17 6.90
N LYS A 110 -14.82 -14.15 7.55
CA LYS A 110 -16.27 -14.11 7.78
C LYS A 110 -17.06 -14.12 6.46
N ASN A 111 -16.59 -13.35 5.46
CA ASN A 111 -17.30 -13.29 4.18
C ASN A 111 -17.26 -14.64 3.45
N ILE A 112 -16.11 -15.32 3.42
CA ILE A 112 -15.97 -16.66 2.84
C ILE A 112 -16.90 -17.64 3.56
N PHE A 113 -16.83 -17.69 4.90
CA PHE A 113 -17.71 -18.51 5.72
C PHE A 113 -19.20 -18.26 5.39
N SER A 114 -19.63 -17.00 5.39
CA SER A 114 -21.02 -16.63 5.12
C SER A 114 -21.48 -17.02 3.71
N ILE A 115 -20.65 -16.84 2.70
CA ILE A 115 -20.95 -17.21 1.31
C ILE A 115 -21.09 -18.73 1.19
N LEU A 116 -20.14 -19.50 1.73
CA LEU A 116 -20.17 -20.97 1.68
C LEU A 116 -21.40 -21.53 2.43
N THR A 117 -21.70 -20.99 3.61
CA THR A 117 -22.88 -21.40 4.37
C THR A 117 -24.17 -21.06 3.63
N THR A 118 -24.26 -19.90 2.99
CA THR A 118 -25.42 -19.50 2.19
C THR A 118 -25.63 -20.44 0.99
N ILE A 119 -24.57 -20.76 0.26
CA ILE A 119 -24.66 -21.68 -0.88
C ILE A 119 -25.08 -23.07 -0.41
N PHE A 120 -24.49 -23.56 0.70
CA PHE A 120 -24.81 -24.86 1.27
C PHE A 120 -26.30 -24.96 1.67
N THR A 121 -26.81 -23.98 2.42
CA THR A 121 -28.22 -23.95 2.86
C THR A 121 -29.18 -23.84 1.69
N LEU A 122 -28.83 -23.14 0.61
CA LEU A 122 -29.63 -23.05 -0.61
C LEU A 122 -29.71 -24.42 -1.32
N ILE A 123 -28.60 -25.12 -1.44
CA ILE A 123 -28.55 -26.43 -2.09
C ILE A 123 -29.24 -27.50 -1.24
N ALA A 124 -29.01 -27.51 0.07
CA ALA A 124 -29.59 -28.46 1.00
C ALA A 124 -31.07 -28.18 1.31
N ALA A 125 -31.64 -27.07 0.80
CA ALA A 125 -32.99 -26.59 1.07
C ALA A 125 -33.32 -26.47 2.58
N ASN A 126 -32.29 -26.16 3.39
CA ASN A 126 -32.39 -25.99 4.82
C ASN A 126 -32.43 -24.51 5.22
N LEU A 127 -32.87 -24.24 6.46
CA LEU A 127 -32.80 -22.91 7.03
C LEU A 127 -31.34 -22.55 7.36
N TYR A 128 -31.02 -21.27 7.26
CA TYR A 128 -29.70 -20.77 7.63
C TYR A 128 -29.44 -21.04 9.13
N PRO A 129 -28.31 -21.69 9.48
CA PRO A 129 -28.11 -22.25 10.84
C PRO A 129 -27.88 -21.19 11.92
N LEU A 130 -27.60 -19.94 11.56
CA LEU A 130 -27.30 -18.83 12.48
C LEU A 130 -28.33 -17.71 12.38
N TYR A 131 -28.77 -17.24 13.54
CA TYR A 131 -29.60 -16.02 13.60
C TYR A 131 -28.78 -14.75 13.36
N PRO A 132 -29.38 -13.65 12.86
CA PRO A 132 -28.67 -12.38 12.64
C PRO A 132 -27.99 -11.82 13.89
N THR A 133 -28.58 -12.01 15.07
CA THR A 133 -28.01 -11.62 16.37
C THR A 133 -26.72 -12.39 16.68
N GLN A 134 -26.69 -13.69 16.39
CA GLN A 134 -25.48 -14.52 16.57
C GLN A 134 -24.38 -14.11 15.62
N LEU A 135 -24.70 -13.82 14.34
CA LEU A 135 -23.73 -13.28 13.36
C LEU A 135 -23.14 -11.93 13.79
N SER A 136 -23.98 -11.08 14.42
CA SER A 136 -23.51 -9.79 14.95
C SER A 136 -22.56 -9.97 16.12
N LEU A 137 -22.88 -10.87 17.06
CA LEU A 137 -22.00 -11.18 18.20
C LEU A 137 -20.68 -11.81 17.74
N LEU A 138 -20.74 -12.79 16.84
CA LEU A 138 -19.56 -13.39 16.23
C LEU A 138 -18.70 -12.31 15.56
N GLY A 139 -19.30 -11.43 14.76
CA GLY A 139 -18.59 -10.32 14.13
C GLY A 139 -17.91 -9.36 15.12
N ALA A 140 -18.58 -9.04 16.21
CA ALA A 140 -18.01 -8.15 17.24
C ALA A 140 -16.82 -8.78 17.96
N PHE A 141 -16.92 -10.04 18.38
CA PHE A 141 -15.89 -10.70 19.18
C PHE A 141 -14.76 -11.32 18.35
N THR A 142 -15.05 -11.87 17.18
CA THR A 142 -14.02 -12.54 16.36
C THR A 142 -13.32 -11.61 15.37
N ILE A 143 -13.94 -10.50 15.00
CA ILE A 143 -13.40 -9.55 14.03
C ILE A 143 -13.18 -8.18 14.65
N GLY A 144 -14.23 -7.56 15.18
CA GLY A 144 -14.17 -6.17 15.66
C GLY A 144 -13.16 -6.00 16.78
N THR A 145 -13.25 -6.76 17.83
CA THR A 145 -12.34 -6.71 18.98
C THR A 145 -10.89 -7.07 18.59
N PRO A 146 -10.61 -8.20 17.91
CA PRO A 146 -9.25 -8.50 17.48
C PRO A 146 -8.69 -7.48 16.49
N ALA A 147 -9.46 -6.98 15.54
CA ALA A 147 -9.02 -5.98 14.58
C ALA A 147 -8.60 -4.68 15.28
N PHE A 148 -9.34 -4.25 16.31
CA PHE A 148 -8.99 -3.10 17.12
C PHE A 148 -7.62 -3.28 17.81
N PHE A 149 -7.41 -4.40 18.51
CA PHE A 149 -6.13 -4.67 19.17
C PHE A 149 -4.97 -4.84 18.18
N LEU A 150 -5.21 -5.47 17.02
CA LEU A 150 -4.21 -5.61 15.96
C LEU A 150 -3.80 -4.25 15.38
N ALA A 151 -4.73 -3.31 15.27
CA ALA A 151 -4.44 -1.96 14.79
C ALA A 151 -3.49 -1.18 15.73
N LEU A 152 -3.49 -1.50 17.01
CA LEU A 152 -2.60 -0.90 18.01
C LEU A 152 -1.18 -1.51 18.00
N GLN A 153 -1.01 -2.71 17.43
CA GLN A 153 0.28 -3.38 17.45
C GLN A 153 1.31 -2.70 16.53
N PRO A 154 2.55 -2.47 17.01
CA PRO A 154 3.64 -2.00 16.19
C PRO A 154 4.14 -3.15 15.29
N ASN A 155 3.69 -3.21 14.04
CA ASN A 155 4.16 -4.17 13.06
C ASN A 155 4.93 -3.47 11.95
N LYS A 156 6.25 -3.47 12.06
CA LYS A 156 7.17 -2.79 11.14
C LYS A 156 7.84 -3.76 10.14
N ASN A 157 7.31 -4.97 10.00
CA ASN A 157 7.86 -5.98 9.10
C ASN A 157 7.84 -5.49 7.65
N ILE A 158 8.83 -5.93 6.89
CA ILE A 158 8.89 -5.63 5.46
C ILE A 158 7.69 -6.28 4.76
N ILE A 159 6.95 -5.46 4.02
CA ILE A 159 5.82 -5.92 3.21
C ILE A 159 6.41 -6.68 2.02
N ARG A 160 5.98 -7.93 1.85
CA ARG A 160 6.41 -8.79 0.74
C ARG A 160 5.19 -9.29 -0.03
N GLY A 161 5.33 -9.36 -1.35
CA GLY A 161 4.27 -9.84 -2.24
C GLY A 161 3.10 -8.86 -2.39
N ASP A 162 2.06 -9.33 -3.03
CA ASP A 162 0.86 -8.54 -3.32
C ASP A 162 -0.12 -8.56 -2.15
N PHE A 163 -0.75 -7.41 -1.88
CA PHE A 163 -1.68 -7.21 -0.76
C PHE A 163 -2.85 -8.19 -0.81
N LEU A 164 -3.52 -8.29 -1.96
CA LEU A 164 -4.70 -9.15 -2.13
C LEU A 164 -4.36 -10.63 -1.98
N THR A 165 -3.28 -11.05 -2.60
CA THR A 165 -2.80 -12.44 -2.50
C THR A 165 -2.53 -12.83 -1.06
N ASN A 166 -1.85 -11.99 -0.31
CA ASN A 166 -1.54 -12.22 1.11
C ASN A 166 -2.81 -12.30 1.98
N VAL A 167 -3.81 -11.46 1.71
CA VAL A 167 -5.10 -11.46 2.42
C VAL A 167 -5.88 -12.74 2.12
N ILE A 168 -5.97 -13.14 0.84
CA ILE A 168 -6.72 -14.32 0.39
C ILE A 168 -6.08 -15.61 0.93
N ILE A 169 -4.76 -15.77 0.81
CA ILE A 169 -4.05 -16.97 1.29
C ILE A 169 -4.26 -17.19 2.79
N LYS A 170 -4.35 -16.12 3.57
CA LYS A 170 -4.58 -16.23 5.02
C LYS A 170 -6.05 -16.47 5.36
N ALA A 171 -6.97 -15.86 4.64
CA ALA A 171 -8.39 -15.91 4.94
C ALA A 171 -9.07 -17.19 4.44
N LEU A 172 -8.65 -17.71 3.29
CA LEU A 172 -9.33 -18.83 2.63
C LEU A 172 -9.32 -20.11 3.45
N PRO A 173 -8.19 -20.59 4.01
CA PRO A 173 -8.17 -21.80 4.83
C PRO A 173 -9.06 -21.66 6.08
N ALA A 174 -8.99 -20.51 6.77
CA ALA A 174 -9.78 -20.25 7.96
C ALA A 174 -11.28 -20.24 7.66
N GLY A 175 -11.73 -19.52 6.62
CA GLY A 175 -13.14 -19.47 6.25
C GLY A 175 -13.71 -20.82 5.81
N ILE A 176 -12.90 -21.64 5.12
CA ILE A 176 -13.30 -23.01 4.77
C ILE A 176 -13.40 -23.89 6.01
N THR A 177 -12.44 -23.79 6.94
CA THR A 177 -12.46 -24.58 8.18
C THR A 177 -13.69 -24.24 9.02
N ASP A 178 -13.99 -22.95 9.20
CA ASP A 178 -15.18 -22.50 9.94
C ASP A 178 -16.47 -23.03 9.30
N PHE A 179 -16.53 -23.05 7.97
CA PHE A 179 -17.67 -23.62 7.25
C PHE A 179 -17.81 -25.14 7.48
N ILE A 180 -16.72 -25.91 7.37
CA ILE A 180 -16.74 -27.37 7.56
C ILE A 180 -17.15 -27.74 8.99
N MET A 181 -16.78 -26.93 9.99
CA MET A 181 -17.15 -27.18 11.39
C MET A 181 -18.64 -26.91 11.66
N LEU A 182 -19.31 -26.11 10.84
CA LEU A 182 -20.72 -25.78 10.98
C LEU A 182 -21.63 -26.70 10.16
N ALA A 183 -21.16 -27.18 9.01
CA ALA A 183 -21.92 -28.00 8.06
C ALA A 183 -22.03 -29.46 8.52
#